data_bddc19821ad335afbae74838f62345c5
#
_entry.id   bddc19821ad335afbae74838f62345c5
#
_cell.length_a   1.000
_cell.length_b   1.000
_cell.length_c   1.000
_cell.angle_alpha   90.00
_cell.angle_beta   90.00
_cell.angle_gamma   90.00
#
_symmetry.space_group_name_H-M   'P 1'
#
loop_
_entity.id
_entity.type
_entity.pdbx_description
1 polymer ?
#
loop_
_entity_poly.entity_id
_entity_poly.type
_entity_poly.pdbx_seq_one_letter_code
_entity_poly.pdbx_strand_id
1 'polypeptide(L)'
;MKDINNKGKVNRFKFLLYFYGLFIVFIFVYKFLIAPDTPSILLLAAFAPIFGFMSSIVNWPIYLHAVEAEDGMLINTRKLFSKKQHSLMVTKYNFDSYYETDHLHIGLNLLDKDDKMQQHKIKVSWLRLKDLRALEEKLRDINPYAPMK
;
A
#
# COMPACT_ATOMS: atom_id res chain seq x y z
N MET A 1 14.79 -17.53 3.04
CA MET A 1 14.75 -16.06 2.90
C MET A 1 13.35 -15.55 3.18
N LYS A 2 13.18 -14.48 3.95
CA LYS A 2 11.84 -14.02 4.35
C LYS A 2 11.40 -12.92 3.40
N ASP A 3 10.41 -13.21 2.55
CA ASP A 3 9.80 -12.22 1.67
C ASP A 3 9.14 -11.11 2.50
N ILE A 4 9.44 -9.87 2.16
CA ILE A 4 8.79 -8.71 2.76
C ILE A 4 7.54 -8.41 1.94
N ASN A 5 6.36 -8.65 2.53
CA ASN A 5 5.10 -8.37 1.84
C ASN A 5 3.97 -7.98 2.81
N ASN A 6 3.00 -7.27 2.28
CA ASN A 6 1.80 -6.86 3.00
C ASN A 6 0.52 -7.58 2.53
N LYS A 7 0.65 -8.68 1.77
CA LYS A 7 -0.47 -9.42 1.14
C LYS A 7 -1.61 -9.74 2.11
N GLY A 8 -1.26 -10.21 3.32
CA GLY A 8 -2.27 -10.57 4.33
C GLY A 8 -3.12 -9.39 4.77
N LYS A 9 -2.51 -8.21 5.03
CA LYS A 9 -3.24 -6.98 5.41
C LYS A 9 -4.12 -6.49 4.26
N VAL A 10 -3.58 -6.47 3.04
CA VAL A 10 -4.30 -6.03 1.84
C VAL A 10 -5.50 -6.91 1.56
N ASN A 11 -5.37 -8.23 1.70
CA ASN A 11 -6.48 -9.17 1.49
C ASN A 11 -7.56 -9.03 2.57
N ARG A 12 -7.19 -8.84 3.85
CA ARG A 12 -8.17 -8.57 4.92
C ARG A 12 -8.94 -7.28 4.64
N PHE A 13 -8.26 -6.25 4.17
CA PHE A 13 -8.92 -4.99 3.83
C PHE A 13 -9.89 -5.17 2.65
N LYS A 14 -9.51 -5.90 1.61
CA LYS A 14 -10.42 -6.26 0.51
C LYS A 14 -11.67 -6.98 1.00
N PHE A 15 -11.48 -7.98 1.87
CA PHE A 15 -12.60 -8.73 2.44
C PHE A 15 -13.56 -7.80 3.20
N LEU A 16 -13.04 -6.90 4.05
CA LEU A 16 -13.86 -5.92 4.76
C LEU A 16 -14.63 -5.00 3.80
N LEU A 17 -14.02 -4.60 2.69
CA LEU A 17 -14.68 -3.80 1.64
C LEU A 17 -15.85 -4.53 1.01
N TYR A 18 -15.65 -5.79 0.62
CA TYR A 18 -16.73 -6.60 0.04
C TYR A 18 -17.87 -6.82 1.03
N PHE A 19 -17.53 -7.18 2.27
CA PHE A 19 -18.51 -7.38 3.34
C PHE A 19 -19.33 -6.11 3.60
N TYR A 20 -18.66 -4.97 3.65
CA TYR A 20 -19.31 -3.68 3.84
C TYR A 20 -20.21 -3.29 2.66
N GLY A 21 -19.77 -3.52 1.43
CA GLY A 21 -20.60 -3.32 0.23
C GLY A 21 -21.88 -4.17 0.26
N LEU A 22 -21.75 -5.44 0.66
CA LEU A 22 -22.86 -6.35 0.80
C LEU A 22 -23.85 -5.90 1.88
N PHE A 23 -23.33 -5.38 3.00
CA PHE A 23 -24.14 -4.82 4.08
C PHE A 23 -24.94 -3.59 3.64
N ILE A 24 -24.34 -2.70 2.84
CA ILE A 24 -25.06 -1.55 2.26
C ILE A 24 -26.21 -2.02 1.37
N VAL A 25 -25.95 -2.97 0.46
CA VAL A 25 -26.99 -3.54 -0.41
C VAL A 25 -28.13 -4.13 0.42
N PHE A 26 -27.81 -4.89 1.46
CA PHE A 26 -28.80 -5.46 2.38
C PHE A 26 -29.69 -4.37 3.04
N ILE A 27 -29.09 -3.27 3.52
CA ILE A 27 -29.87 -2.16 4.12
C ILE A 27 -30.79 -1.52 3.08
N PHE A 28 -30.33 -1.32 1.84
CA PHE A 28 -31.20 -0.80 0.77
C PHE A 28 -32.36 -1.72 0.48
N VAL A 29 -32.11 -3.02 0.31
CA VAL A 29 -33.15 -4.02 0.08
C VAL A 29 -34.17 -4.03 1.23
N TYR A 30 -33.68 -4.04 2.48
CA TYR A 30 -34.51 -4.00 3.66
C TYR A 30 -35.40 -2.76 3.69
N LYS A 31 -34.80 -1.56 3.50
CA LYS A 31 -35.54 -0.28 3.54
C LYS A 31 -36.62 -0.21 2.46
N PHE A 32 -36.30 -0.56 1.22
CA PHE A 32 -37.20 -0.33 0.10
C PHE A 32 -38.21 -1.45 -0.15
N LEU A 33 -37.90 -2.69 0.22
CA LEU A 33 -38.76 -3.84 -0.09
C LEU A 33 -39.48 -4.39 1.16
N ILE A 34 -38.87 -4.31 2.35
CA ILE A 34 -39.42 -4.99 3.53
C ILE A 34 -40.02 -3.97 4.51
N ALA A 35 -39.35 -2.85 4.71
CA ALA A 35 -39.75 -1.86 5.76
C ALA A 35 -39.66 -0.42 5.22
N PRO A 36 -40.54 -0.01 4.28
CA PRO A 36 -40.51 1.32 3.68
C PRO A 36 -40.65 2.45 4.71
N ASP A 37 -41.39 2.22 5.78
CA ASP A 37 -41.67 3.21 6.83
C ASP A 37 -40.54 3.36 7.87
N THR A 38 -39.46 2.59 7.76
CA THR A 38 -38.33 2.73 8.70
C THR A 38 -37.70 4.11 8.59
N PRO A 39 -37.30 4.74 9.73
CA PRO A 39 -36.68 6.05 9.73
C PRO A 39 -35.39 6.10 8.87
N SER A 40 -35.23 7.20 8.15
CA SER A 40 -34.00 7.43 7.33
C SER A 40 -32.71 7.49 8.16
N ILE A 41 -32.81 7.54 9.48
CA ILE A 41 -31.64 7.49 10.38
C ILE A 41 -30.85 6.20 10.25
N LEU A 42 -31.49 5.06 9.88
CA LEU A 42 -30.80 3.81 9.57
C LEU A 42 -29.95 3.91 8.31
N LEU A 43 -30.43 4.63 7.30
CA LEU A 43 -29.65 4.95 6.11
C LEU A 43 -28.45 5.84 6.46
N LEU A 44 -28.67 6.89 7.26
CA LEU A 44 -27.59 7.76 7.74
C LEU A 44 -26.53 6.97 8.53
N ALA A 45 -26.94 6.08 9.42
CA ALA A 45 -26.02 5.21 10.16
C ALA A 45 -25.22 4.26 9.23
N ALA A 46 -25.82 3.80 8.13
CA ALA A 46 -25.11 3.01 7.13
C ALA A 46 -24.12 3.84 6.31
N PHE A 47 -24.40 5.13 6.09
CA PHE A 47 -23.51 6.04 5.36
C PHE A 47 -22.40 6.64 6.24
N ALA A 48 -22.55 6.71 7.54
CA ALA A 48 -21.51 7.23 8.44
C ALA A 48 -20.13 6.55 8.23
N PRO A 49 -20.03 5.22 8.10
CA PRO A 49 -18.78 4.56 7.74
C PRO A 49 -18.23 4.95 6.36
N ILE A 50 -19.09 5.39 5.41
CA ILE A 50 -18.62 5.84 4.09
C ILE A 50 -17.75 7.08 4.21
N PHE A 51 -18.06 8.00 5.12
CA PHE A 51 -17.22 9.18 5.37
C PHE A 51 -15.87 8.80 5.97
N GLY A 52 -15.83 7.84 6.90
CA GLY A 52 -14.58 7.25 7.38
C GLY A 52 -13.80 6.54 6.27
N PHE A 53 -14.52 5.90 5.35
CA PHE A 53 -13.98 5.22 4.20
C PHE A 53 -13.42 6.21 3.16
N MET A 54 -14.11 7.30 2.87
CA MET A 54 -13.63 8.36 1.97
C MET A 54 -12.33 8.98 2.49
N SER A 55 -12.19 9.17 3.80
CA SER A 55 -10.92 9.61 4.40
C SER A 55 -9.80 8.58 4.25
N SER A 56 -10.14 7.30 4.15
CA SER A 56 -9.19 6.21 3.93
C SER A 56 -8.74 6.07 2.47
N ILE A 57 -9.43 6.70 1.51
CA ILE A 57 -9.05 6.65 0.08
C ILE A 57 -7.64 7.19 -0.14
N VAL A 58 -7.26 8.24 0.58
CA VAL A 58 -5.90 8.80 0.55
C VAL A 58 -4.87 7.76 1.01
N ASN A 59 -5.28 6.88 1.91
CA ASN A 59 -4.45 5.84 2.53
C ASN A 59 -4.68 4.43 1.93
N TRP A 60 -5.27 4.32 0.76
CA TRP A 60 -5.54 3.01 0.16
C TRP A 60 -4.28 2.15 0.11
N PRO A 61 -4.39 0.88 0.54
CA PRO A 61 -3.26 0.00 0.58
C PRO A 61 -2.75 -0.25 -0.84
N ILE A 62 -1.44 -0.13 -0.98
CA ILE A 62 -0.73 -0.65 -2.14
C ILE A 62 -0.16 -2.00 -1.73
N TYR A 63 -0.39 -3.01 -2.55
CA TYR A 63 0.31 -4.28 -2.40
C TYR A 63 1.79 -4.05 -2.66
N LEU A 64 2.62 -4.43 -1.71
CA LEU A 64 4.07 -4.35 -1.79
C LEU A 64 4.67 -5.74 -1.54
N HIS A 65 5.60 -6.12 -2.40
CA HIS A 65 6.37 -7.35 -2.31
C HIS A 65 7.81 -7.06 -2.69
N ALA A 66 8.70 -7.14 -1.73
CA ALA A 66 10.14 -6.97 -1.94
C ALA A 66 10.83 -8.32 -1.80
N VAL A 67 11.61 -8.67 -2.82
CA VAL A 67 12.34 -9.94 -2.95
C VAL A 67 13.80 -9.64 -3.24
N GLU A 68 14.70 -10.35 -2.60
CA GLU A 68 16.12 -10.29 -2.95
C GLU A 68 16.36 -10.87 -4.34
N ALA A 69 17.19 -10.18 -5.11
CA ALA A 69 17.73 -10.62 -6.40
C ALA A 69 19.25 -10.74 -6.28
N GLU A 70 19.91 -11.38 -7.24
CA GLU A 70 21.36 -11.64 -7.20
C GLU A 70 22.19 -10.36 -6.95
N ASP A 71 21.82 -9.26 -7.59
CA ASP A 71 22.54 -7.98 -7.50
C ASP A 71 21.82 -6.89 -6.70
N GLY A 72 20.78 -7.25 -5.93
CA GLY A 72 20.04 -6.25 -5.19
C GLY A 72 18.65 -6.71 -4.73
N MET A 73 17.64 -5.87 -4.93
CA MET A 73 16.28 -6.12 -4.50
C MET A 73 15.25 -5.72 -5.56
N LEU A 74 14.30 -6.61 -5.83
CA LEU A 74 13.16 -6.34 -6.69
C LEU A 74 11.96 -5.92 -5.83
N ILE A 75 11.50 -4.69 -5.99
CA ILE A 75 10.33 -4.15 -5.30
C ILE A 75 9.16 -4.10 -6.26
N ASN A 76 8.16 -4.92 -6.00
CA ASN A 76 6.94 -4.99 -6.76
C ASN A 76 5.82 -4.26 -6.02
N THR A 77 5.16 -3.32 -6.69
CA THR A 77 4.03 -2.61 -6.13
C THR A 77 2.80 -2.71 -7.04
N ARG A 78 1.61 -2.78 -6.45
CA ARG A 78 0.35 -2.87 -7.18
C ARG A 78 -0.76 -2.17 -6.40
N LYS A 79 -1.53 -1.33 -7.08
CA LYS A 79 -2.73 -0.71 -6.49
C LYS A 79 -3.78 -1.78 -6.15
N LEU A 80 -4.61 -1.52 -5.15
CA LEU A 80 -5.58 -2.47 -4.57
C LEU A 80 -6.44 -3.21 -5.61
N PHE A 81 -6.96 -2.49 -6.60
CA PHE A 81 -7.85 -3.02 -7.63
C PHE A 81 -7.21 -3.13 -9.02
N SER A 82 -5.93 -2.79 -9.15
CA SER A 82 -5.23 -2.87 -10.42
C SER A 82 -4.64 -4.26 -10.64
N LYS A 83 -4.67 -4.73 -11.88
CA LYS A 83 -3.88 -5.88 -12.33
C LYS A 83 -2.46 -5.46 -12.71
N LYS A 84 -2.23 -4.17 -13.00
CA LYS A 84 -0.92 -3.62 -13.35
C LYS A 84 0.01 -3.64 -12.14
N GLN A 85 1.15 -4.26 -12.31
CA GLN A 85 2.24 -4.30 -11.34
C GLN A 85 3.34 -3.36 -11.83
N HIS A 86 3.89 -2.58 -10.90
CA HIS A 86 5.10 -1.79 -11.12
C HIS A 86 6.24 -2.50 -10.41
N SER A 87 7.29 -2.80 -11.15
CA SER A 87 8.50 -3.45 -10.64
C SER A 87 9.64 -2.46 -10.68
N LEU A 88 10.34 -2.31 -9.56
CA LEU A 88 11.49 -1.46 -9.40
C LEU A 88 12.66 -2.32 -8.96
N MET A 89 13.73 -2.33 -9.75
CA MET A 89 14.96 -3.04 -9.40
C MET A 89 15.93 -2.06 -8.75
N VAL A 90 16.30 -2.37 -7.51
CA VAL A 90 17.27 -1.62 -6.72
C VAL A 90 18.54 -2.44 -6.61
N THR A 91 19.64 -1.94 -7.16
CA THR A 91 20.95 -2.60 -7.17
C THR A 91 22.01 -1.69 -6.56
N LYS A 92 23.16 -2.24 -6.22
CA LYS A 92 24.31 -1.45 -5.74
C LYS A 92 24.81 -0.41 -6.76
N TYR A 93 24.51 -0.60 -8.06
CA TYR A 93 24.95 0.27 -9.14
C TYR A 93 24.01 1.44 -9.39
N ASN A 94 22.71 1.28 -9.11
CA ASN A 94 21.72 2.32 -9.38
C ASN A 94 21.17 2.99 -8.12
N PHE A 95 21.44 2.45 -6.94
CA PHE A 95 20.92 2.98 -5.69
C PHE A 95 21.84 4.05 -5.11
N ASP A 96 21.39 5.31 -5.14
CA ASP A 96 22.14 6.45 -4.59
C ASP A 96 21.82 6.70 -3.11
N SER A 97 20.55 6.88 -2.81
CA SER A 97 20.14 7.23 -1.44
C SER A 97 18.66 6.88 -1.21
N TYR A 98 18.27 6.81 0.07
CA TYR A 98 16.87 6.78 0.42
C TYR A 98 16.55 7.91 1.41
N TYR A 99 15.27 8.31 1.42
CA TYR A 99 14.79 9.35 2.33
C TYR A 99 13.37 9.02 2.80
N GLU A 100 13.10 9.36 4.05
CA GLU A 100 11.76 9.25 4.59
C GLU A 100 10.98 10.50 4.17
N THR A 101 9.90 10.29 3.38
CA THR A 101 9.06 11.41 2.93
C THR A 101 7.97 11.72 3.95
N ASP A 102 7.40 10.68 4.53
CA ASP A 102 6.37 10.69 5.56
C ASP A 102 6.21 9.27 6.11
N HIS A 103 5.39 9.09 7.16
CA HIS A 103 5.11 7.76 7.73
C HIS A 103 4.42 6.78 6.76
N LEU A 104 4.08 7.23 5.57
CA LEU A 104 3.34 6.45 4.57
C LEU A 104 4.21 6.03 3.39
N HIS A 105 5.32 6.73 3.13
CA HIS A 105 6.14 6.54 1.95
C HIS A 105 7.63 6.55 2.26
N ILE A 106 8.37 5.73 1.53
CA ILE A 106 9.84 5.81 1.41
C ILE A 106 10.15 6.32 0.01
N GLY A 107 11.06 7.27 -0.09
CA GLY A 107 11.63 7.74 -1.34
C GLY A 107 12.94 7.02 -1.64
N LEU A 108 13.12 6.57 -2.87
CA LEU A 108 14.37 6.01 -3.38
C LEU A 108 14.89 6.91 -4.50
N ASN A 109 16.14 7.29 -4.40
CA ASN A 109 16.87 7.94 -5.47
C ASN A 109 17.66 6.88 -6.23
N LEU A 110 17.28 6.66 -7.48
CA LEU A 110 17.93 5.68 -8.34
C LEU A 110 18.55 6.38 -9.56
N LEU A 111 19.70 5.90 -9.99
CA LEU A 111 20.31 6.32 -11.25
C LEU A 111 19.70 5.54 -12.40
N ASP A 112 19.33 6.24 -13.45
CA ASP A 112 18.90 5.64 -14.72
C ASP A 112 20.12 5.24 -15.57
N LYS A 113 19.89 4.61 -16.70
CA LYS A 113 20.93 4.19 -17.65
C LYS A 113 21.80 5.34 -18.17
N ASP A 114 21.27 6.56 -18.12
CA ASP A 114 21.96 7.80 -18.52
C ASP A 114 22.59 8.54 -17.32
N ASP A 115 22.79 7.87 -16.19
CA ASP A 115 23.28 8.43 -14.91
C ASP A 115 22.43 9.61 -14.39
N LYS A 116 21.17 9.70 -14.81
CA LYS A 116 20.24 10.69 -14.32
C LYS A 116 19.52 10.18 -13.09
N MET A 117 19.50 11.00 -12.04
CA MET A 117 18.81 10.68 -10.80
C MET A 117 17.30 10.71 -10.99
N GLN A 118 16.64 9.60 -10.69
CA GLN A 118 15.18 9.48 -10.66
C GLN A 118 14.71 9.20 -9.24
N GLN A 119 13.68 9.94 -8.81
CA GLN A 119 13.05 9.78 -7.51
C GLN A 119 11.83 8.87 -7.61
N HIS A 120 11.83 7.80 -6.84
CA HIS A 120 10.73 6.84 -6.76
C HIS A 120 10.11 6.86 -5.36
N LYS A 121 8.82 7.17 -5.25
CA LYS A 121 8.08 7.10 -3.98
C LYS A 121 7.38 5.75 -3.87
N ILE A 122 7.66 5.02 -2.81
CA ILE A 122 7.08 3.71 -2.52
C ILE A 122 6.20 3.83 -1.29
N LYS A 123 4.92 3.47 -1.43
CA LYS A 123 3.98 3.48 -0.31
C LYS A 123 4.22 2.28 0.60
N VAL A 124 4.56 2.53 1.87
CA VAL A 124 4.89 1.51 2.87
C VAL A 124 3.90 1.46 4.04
N SER A 125 2.88 2.30 4.05
CA SER A 125 1.91 2.49 5.16
C SER A 125 1.24 1.19 5.64
N TRP A 126 1.20 0.16 4.81
CA TRP A 126 0.58 -1.13 5.13
C TRP A 126 1.59 -2.24 5.45
N LEU A 127 2.87 -1.93 5.50
CA LEU A 127 3.87 -2.81 6.07
C LEU A 127 3.72 -2.86 7.60
N ARG A 128 4.14 -3.96 8.21
CA ARG A 128 4.36 -4.01 9.65
C ARG A 128 5.67 -3.29 9.94
N LEU A 129 5.78 -2.70 11.12
CA LEU A 129 7.01 -2.00 11.51
C LEU A 129 8.27 -2.87 11.36
N LYS A 130 8.17 -4.17 11.73
CA LYS A 130 9.27 -5.13 11.55
C LYS A 130 9.65 -5.39 10.09
N ASP A 131 8.64 -5.38 9.19
CA ASP A 131 8.86 -5.62 7.76
C ASP A 131 9.40 -4.33 7.10
N LEU A 132 9.02 -3.16 7.61
CA LEU A 132 9.58 -1.88 7.21
C LEU A 132 11.07 -1.78 7.60
N ARG A 133 11.40 -2.08 8.86
CA ARG A 133 12.81 -2.10 9.33
C ARG A 133 13.66 -3.10 8.54
N ALA A 134 13.12 -4.28 8.24
CA ALA A 134 13.81 -5.27 7.42
C ALA A 134 14.02 -4.77 5.98
N LEU A 135 13.08 -3.99 5.43
CA LEU A 135 13.23 -3.36 4.13
C LEU A 135 14.35 -2.31 4.13
N GLU A 136 14.37 -1.46 5.15
CA GLU A 136 15.41 -0.42 5.33
C GLU A 136 16.79 -1.04 5.53
N GLU A 137 16.90 -2.08 6.36
CA GLU A 137 18.16 -2.81 6.60
C GLU A 137 18.69 -3.40 5.29
N LYS A 138 17.84 -4.04 4.49
CA LYS A 138 18.23 -4.57 3.19
C LYS A 138 18.65 -3.49 2.19
N LEU A 139 18.00 -2.34 2.20
CA LEU A 139 18.42 -1.20 1.37
C LEU A 139 19.82 -0.71 1.77
N ARG A 140 20.11 -0.67 3.08
CA ARG A 140 21.46 -0.34 3.58
C ARG A 140 22.49 -1.38 3.17
N ASP A 141 22.16 -2.66 3.17
CA ASP A 141 23.06 -3.73 2.76
C ASP A 141 23.43 -3.61 1.27
N ILE A 142 22.49 -3.15 0.42
CA ILE A 142 22.74 -2.93 -1.00
C ILE A 142 23.77 -1.81 -1.22
N ASN A 143 23.63 -0.70 -0.50
CA ASN A 143 24.59 0.41 -0.53
C ASN A 143 24.82 0.97 0.87
N PRO A 144 25.84 0.47 1.60
CA PRO A 144 26.18 0.96 2.96
C PRO A 144 26.55 2.43 3.02
N TYR A 145 26.95 3.01 1.89
CA TYR A 145 27.34 4.42 1.78
C TYR A 145 26.18 5.32 1.34
N ALA A 146 25.01 4.76 1.07
CA ALA A 146 23.84 5.55 0.70
C ALA A 146 23.43 6.45 1.89
N PRO A 147 23.54 7.78 1.78
CA PRO A 147 23.17 8.67 2.87
C PRO A 147 21.67 8.59 3.14
N MET A 148 21.31 8.54 4.40
CA MET A 148 19.96 8.83 4.84
C MET A 148 19.78 10.35 4.74
N LYS A 149 18.98 10.82 3.82
CA LYS A 149 18.66 12.25 3.65
C LYS A 149 17.29 12.58 4.23
#